data_32098bc0dee1d4a1b8cf9b565fd5c55f
#
_entry.id   32098bc0dee1d4a1b8cf9b565fd5c55f
#
_cell.length_a   1.000
_cell.length_b   1.000
_cell.length_c   1.000
_cell.angle_alpha   90.00
_cell.angle_beta   90.00
_cell.angle_gamma   90.00
#
_symmetry.space_group_name_H-M   'P 1'
#
loop_
_entity.id
_entity.type
_entity.pdbx_description
1 polymer ?
#
loop_
_entity_poly.entity_id
_entity_poly.type
_entity_poly.pdbx_seq_one_letter_code
_entity_poly.pdbx_strand_id
1 'polypeptide(L)'
;SQAGTVLDILRFYCESNGVVIATDSMINSITYKNNKFIVNNERYDICVVACGGKASPHLCSDGLGYDLLIRFGHKLTPLLPAITQIKTDTTFAKQLKGVKCDAEVKIIKNDRVIRSEFGELLFCDYGLSGPPILQLSSSVNQNCVISADVMPEYSVEKIIDMFKKNVQNPFYSEKTAQNLILPVLNKRLGQVIVKYAGYSLSDPISNISFSHLARCIKDFRFKVTGVQSFQNAQVTAGGIETKYFDNKTMQSRLVNGLYAIGEILDIHGDCGGYNLQWAFSSAYSAAKDISEKLR
;
A
#
# COMPACT_ATOMS: atom_id res chain seq x y z
N SER A 1 -5.97 16.57 -16.03
CA SER A 1 -5.86 15.15 -15.61
C SER A 1 -7.24 14.64 -15.21
N GLN A 2 -7.46 13.34 -15.26
CA GLN A 2 -8.74 12.73 -14.87
C GLN A 2 -9.13 13.06 -13.42
N ALA A 3 -8.17 13.13 -12.50
CA ALA A 3 -8.42 13.53 -11.11
C ALA A 3 -8.92 14.97 -10.99
N GLY A 4 -8.34 15.90 -11.76
CA GLY A 4 -8.80 17.28 -11.79
C GLY A 4 -10.24 17.41 -12.29
N THR A 5 -10.63 16.63 -13.27
CA THR A 5 -12.02 16.63 -13.80
C THR A 5 -13.03 16.20 -12.71
N VAL A 6 -12.70 15.15 -11.91
CA VAL A 6 -13.58 14.73 -10.80
C VAL A 6 -13.70 15.84 -9.75
N LEU A 7 -12.58 16.47 -9.40
CA LEU A 7 -12.55 17.58 -8.44
C LEU A 7 -13.42 18.76 -8.93
N ASP A 8 -13.28 19.14 -10.20
CA ASP A 8 -14.05 20.24 -10.78
C ASP A 8 -15.56 19.97 -10.78
N ILE A 9 -15.95 18.73 -11.14
CA ILE A 9 -17.38 18.34 -11.13
C ILE A 9 -17.95 18.43 -9.72
N LEU A 10 -17.24 17.92 -8.70
CA LEU A 10 -17.69 17.96 -7.31
C LEU A 10 -17.78 19.40 -6.81
N ARG A 11 -16.77 20.23 -7.12
CA ARG A 11 -16.75 21.65 -6.73
C ARG A 11 -17.93 22.41 -7.34
N PHE A 12 -18.14 22.32 -8.65
CA PHE A 12 -19.25 22.97 -9.35
C PHE A 12 -20.59 22.52 -8.83
N TYR A 13 -20.73 21.24 -8.50
CA TYR A 13 -21.98 20.73 -7.92
C TYR A 13 -22.25 21.32 -6.52
N CYS A 14 -21.22 21.42 -5.68
CA CYS A 14 -21.34 22.08 -4.36
C CYS A 14 -21.74 23.54 -4.52
N GLU A 15 -21.02 24.31 -5.35
CA GLU A 15 -21.28 25.73 -5.59
C GLU A 15 -22.70 25.96 -6.14
N SER A 16 -23.15 25.14 -7.10
CA SER A 16 -24.49 25.26 -7.68
C SER A 16 -25.63 24.93 -6.72
N ASN A 17 -25.33 24.20 -5.63
CA ASN A 17 -26.29 23.89 -4.57
C ASN A 17 -26.13 24.81 -3.34
N GLY A 18 -25.41 25.92 -3.45
CA GLY A 18 -25.25 26.92 -2.39
C GLY A 18 -24.35 26.51 -1.23
N VAL A 19 -23.50 25.51 -1.43
CA VAL A 19 -22.51 25.12 -0.43
C VAL A 19 -21.37 26.14 -0.43
N VAL A 20 -21.09 26.72 0.73
CA VAL A 20 -19.96 27.65 0.92
C VAL A 20 -18.68 26.85 1.10
N ILE A 21 -17.74 27.03 0.21
CA ILE A 21 -16.39 26.43 0.28
C ILE A 21 -15.42 27.48 0.80
N ALA A 22 -14.93 27.32 2.03
CA ALA A 22 -13.91 28.18 2.64
C ALA A 22 -12.55 27.49 2.52
N THR A 23 -11.72 27.97 1.59
CA THR A 23 -10.31 27.53 1.46
C THR A 23 -9.42 28.31 2.44
N ASP A 24 -8.19 27.80 2.66
CA ASP A 24 -7.19 28.40 3.54
C ASP A 24 -7.70 28.67 4.97
N SER A 25 -8.65 27.86 5.41
CA SER A 25 -9.33 27.99 6.70
C SER A 25 -8.97 26.83 7.62
N MET A 26 -7.86 26.95 8.33
CA MET A 26 -7.43 25.92 9.28
C MET A 26 -8.35 25.90 10.50
N ILE A 27 -8.82 24.70 10.84
CA ILE A 27 -9.65 24.48 12.04
C ILE A 27 -8.77 23.89 13.14
N ASN A 28 -8.46 24.71 14.15
CA ASN A 28 -7.62 24.32 15.29
C ASN A 28 -8.43 23.71 16.45
N SER A 29 -9.71 23.99 16.52
CA SER A 29 -10.58 23.46 17.55
C SER A 29 -12.04 23.46 17.14
N ILE A 30 -12.75 22.49 17.65
CA ILE A 30 -14.22 22.43 17.62
C ILE A 30 -14.67 22.33 19.08
N THR A 31 -15.61 23.16 19.50
CA THR A 31 -16.21 23.08 20.83
C THR A 31 -17.72 22.82 20.71
N TYR A 32 -18.30 22.19 21.71
CA TYR A 32 -19.74 21.88 21.74
C TYR A 32 -20.36 22.48 23.00
N LYS A 33 -21.24 23.46 22.83
CA LYS A 33 -21.92 24.17 23.92
C LYS A 33 -23.35 24.50 23.51
N ASN A 34 -24.29 24.33 24.46
CA ASN A 34 -25.72 24.63 24.23
C ASN A 34 -26.28 23.96 22.96
N ASN A 35 -25.95 22.69 22.75
CA ASN A 35 -26.34 21.89 21.58
C ASN A 35 -25.90 22.44 20.22
N LYS A 36 -24.84 23.24 20.19
CA LYS A 36 -24.25 23.80 18.96
C LYS A 36 -22.74 23.55 18.94
N PHE A 37 -22.21 23.28 17.77
CA PHE A 37 -20.79 23.26 17.49
C PHE A 37 -20.32 24.70 17.25
N ILE A 38 -19.19 25.05 17.80
CA ILE A 38 -18.52 26.32 17.55
C ILE A 38 -17.22 26.03 16.82
N VAL A 39 -17.12 26.48 15.59
CA VAL A 39 -15.98 26.32 14.70
C VAL A 39 -15.58 27.70 14.20
N ASN A 40 -14.35 28.14 14.46
CA ASN A 40 -13.87 29.49 14.08
C ASN A 40 -14.84 30.61 14.50
N ASN A 41 -15.42 30.54 15.71
CA ASN A 41 -16.40 31.49 16.30
C ASN A 41 -17.80 31.46 15.65
N GLU A 42 -18.04 30.63 14.67
CA GLU A 42 -19.36 30.42 14.08
C GLU A 42 -20.07 29.22 14.71
N ARG A 43 -21.42 29.26 14.72
CA ARG A 43 -22.25 28.23 15.35
C ARG A 43 -22.92 27.35 14.29
N TYR A 44 -22.86 26.05 14.51
CA TYR A 44 -23.43 25.04 13.63
C TYR A 44 -24.23 24.00 14.43
N ASP A 45 -25.32 23.49 13.84
CA ASP A 45 -26.16 22.43 14.42
C ASP A 45 -25.46 21.06 14.35
N ILE A 46 -24.74 20.83 13.26
CA ILE A 46 -24.13 19.56 12.91
C ILE A 46 -22.70 19.79 12.49
N CYS A 47 -21.83 18.88 12.85
CA CYS A 47 -20.43 18.89 12.44
C CYS A 47 -20.05 17.54 11.85
N VAL A 48 -19.49 17.55 10.64
CA VAL A 48 -18.95 16.36 9.96
C VAL A 48 -17.45 16.51 9.81
N VAL A 49 -16.68 15.60 10.41
CA VAL A 49 -15.21 15.59 10.30
C VAL A 49 -14.82 14.65 9.17
N ALA A 50 -14.23 15.20 8.11
CA ALA A 50 -13.86 14.50 6.87
C ALA A 50 -12.42 14.81 6.44
N CYS A 51 -11.51 15.00 7.41
CA CYS A 51 -10.15 15.49 7.19
C CYS A 51 -9.19 14.46 6.59
N GLY A 52 -9.64 13.22 6.40
CA GLY A 52 -8.78 12.13 5.94
C GLY A 52 -7.77 11.68 6.99
N GLY A 53 -6.73 10.99 6.54
CA GLY A 53 -5.70 10.40 7.39
C GLY A 53 -4.41 11.23 7.45
N LYS A 54 -3.27 10.55 7.40
CA LYS A 54 -1.91 11.14 7.44
C LYS A 54 -1.10 10.82 6.18
N ALA A 55 -1.63 10.01 5.28
CA ALA A 55 -0.98 9.65 4.02
C ALA A 55 -0.98 10.85 3.06
N SER A 56 0.09 10.98 2.28
CA SER A 56 0.25 12.05 1.28
C SER A 56 0.11 13.48 1.86
N PRO A 57 0.89 13.86 2.88
CA PRO A 57 0.75 15.13 3.57
C PRO A 57 0.91 16.36 2.66
N HIS A 58 1.55 16.22 1.50
CA HIS A 58 1.62 17.26 0.48
C HIS A 58 0.26 17.64 -0.15
N LEU A 59 -0.78 16.84 0.11
CA LEU A 59 -2.18 17.11 -0.24
C LEU A 59 -2.99 17.62 0.96
N CYS A 60 -2.33 18.18 1.98
CA CYS A 60 -2.93 18.68 3.23
C CYS A 60 -3.56 17.61 4.12
N SER A 61 -3.16 16.34 3.94
CA SER A 61 -3.55 15.23 4.80
C SER A 61 -2.47 15.01 5.87
N ASP A 62 -2.43 15.85 6.88
CA ASP A 62 -1.37 15.94 7.89
C ASP A 62 -1.71 15.20 9.21
N GLY A 63 -2.95 14.76 9.37
CA GLY A 63 -3.45 14.08 10.56
C GLY A 63 -3.95 15.02 11.67
N LEU A 64 -3.99 16.33 11.47
CA LEU A 64 -4.51 17.28 12.47
C LEU A 64 -6.00 17.04 12.79
N GLY A 65 -6.76 16.48 11.86
CA GLY A 65 -8.16 16.12 12.08
C GLY A 65 -8.41 15.14 13.21
N TYR A 66 -7.43 14.29 13.54
CA TYR A 66 -7.55 13.34 14.67
C TYR A 66 -7.70 14.07 16.01
N ASP A 67 -6.93 15.13 16.25
CA ASP A 67 -6.97 15.90 17.48
C ASP A 67 -8.34 16.53 17.74
N LEU A 68 -9.07 16.89 16.68
CA LEU A 68 -10.42 17.42 16.79
C LEU A 68 -11.38 16.41 17.42
N LEU A 69 -11.27 15.14 17.04
CA LEU A 69 -12.12 14.06 17.58
C LEU A 69 -11.64 13.54 18.94
N ILE A 70 -10.33 13.51 19.18
CA ILE A 70 -9.75 13.10 20.47
C ILE A 70 -10.25 14.02 21.61
N ARG A 71 -10.39 15.31 21.37
CA ARG A 71 -10.93 16.28 22.34
C ARG A 71 -12.38 15.99 22.78
N PHE A 72 -13.13 15.25 21.96
CA PHE A 72 -14.46 14.76 22.31
C PHE A 72 -14.47 13.38 22.98
N GLY A 73 -13.30 12.83 23.32
CA GLY A 73 -13.17 11.55 24.02
C GLY A 73 -13.01 10.33 23.11
N HIS A 74 -12.91 10.52 21.79
CA HIS A 74 -12.64 9.43 20.88
C HIS A 74 -11.18 8.96 21.01
N LYS A 75 -10.92 7.69 20.77
CA LYS A 75 -9.57 7.12 20.84
C LYS A 75 -9.01 6.88 19.45
N LEU A 76 -7.72 7.10 19.33
CA LEU A 76 -6.93 6.89 18.12
C LEU A 76 -6.17 5.56 18.24
N THR A 77 -6.23 4.73 17.20
CA THR A 77 -5.36 3.58 17.04
C THR A 77 -3.99 3.99 16.49
N PRO A 78 -2.94 3.16 16.62
CA PRO A 78 -1.64 3.46 16.03
C PRO A 78 -1.74 3.69 14.52
N LEU A 79 -1.18 4.81 14.05
CA LEU A 79 -1.18 5.16 12.64
C LEU A 79 0.05 4.58 11.94
N LEU A 80 -0.16 3.88 10.84
CA LEU A 80 0.88 3.29 10.01
C LEU A 80 0.66 3.66 8.53
N PRO A 81 1.75 3.90 7.77
CA PRO A 81 1.63 4.07 6.33
C PRO A 81 1.23 2.74 5.67
N ALA A 82 0.20 2.75 4.84
CA ALA A 82 -0.30 1.59 4.10
C ALA A 82 -0.39 1.89 2.58
N ILE A 83 -0.47 0.84 1.78
CA ILE A 83 -0.38 0.91 0.32
C ILE A 83 0.85 1.75 -0.07
N THR A 84 2.01 1.26 0.37
CA THR A 84 3.30 1.92 0.19
C THR A 84 4.39 0.90 -0.15
N GLN A 85 5.57 1.37 -0.51
CA GLN A 85 6.68 0.50 -0.86
C GLN A 85 7.28 -0.14 0.40
N ILE A 86 7.87 -1.34 0.23
CA ILE A 86 8.54 -2.08 1.31
C ILE A 86 10.05 -1.87 1.21
N LYS A 87 10.65 -1.47 2.33
CA LYS A 87 12.11 -1.41 2.50
C LYS A 87 12.63 -2.80 2.86
N THR A 88 13.70 -3.19 2.20
CA THR A 88 14.35 -4.48 2.45
C THR A 88 15.85 -4.30 2.67
N ASP A 89 16.55 -5.39 2.99
CA ASP A 89 17.98 -5.41 2.73
C ASP A 89 18.25 -5.11 1.24
N THR A 90 19.29 -4.35 0.96
CA THR A 90 19.53 -3.79 -0.38
C THR A 90 20.56 -4.55 -1.18
N THR A 91 21.11 -5.64 -0.64
CA THR A 91 22.23 -6.39 -1.24
C THR A 91 21.97 -6.76 -2.70
N PHE A 92 20.79 -7.30 -2.99
CA PHE A 92 20.39 -7.69 -4.35
C PHE A 92 19.38 -6.71 -4.97
N ALA A 93 18.45 -6.14 -4.19
CA ALA A 93 17.45 -5.20 -4.70
C ALA A 93 18.08 -3.99 -5.41
N LYS A 94 19.11 -3.38 -4.82
CA LYS A 94 19.82 -2.24 -5.39
C LYS A 94 20.49 -2.57 -6.74
N GLN A 95 21.00 -3.79 -6.91
CA GLN A 95 21.60 -4.25 -8.17
C GLN A 95 20.55 -4.37 -9.28
N LEU A 96 19.27 -4.51 -8.92
CA LEU A 96 18.13 -4.63 -9.82
C LEU A 96 17.32 -3.34 -9.96
N LYS A 97 17.79 -2.20 -9.43
CA LYS A 97 17.05 -0.92 -9.51
C LYS A 97 16.51 -0.66 -10.91
N GLY A 98 15.18 -0.46 -11.00
CA GLY A 98 14.44 -0.20 -12.23
C GLY A 98 14.07 -1.45 -13.05
N VAL A 99 14.51 -2.64 -12.66
CA VAL A 99 14.05 -3.89 -13.27
C VAL A 99 12.64 -4.21 -12.81
N LYS A 100 11.81 -4.67 -13.73
CA LYS A 100 10.44 -5.14 -13.52
C LYS A 100 10.31 -6.57 -13.98
N CYS A 101 9.49 -7.35 -13.31
CA CYS A 101 9.06 -8.69 -13.74
C CYS A 101 7.72 -9.04 -13.11
N ASP A 102 6.95 -9.89 -13.77
CA ASP A 102 5.80 -10.52 -13.13
C ASP A 102 6.29 -11.53 -12.11
N ALA A 103 5.70 -11.49 -10.92
CA ALA A 103 6.09 -12.34 -9.82
C ALA A 103 4.92 -12.70 -8.91
N GLU A 104 4.95 -13.89 -8.33
CA GLU A 104 4.18 -14.20 -7.13
C GLU A 104 5.01 -13.80 -5.91
N VAL A 105 4.50 -12.84 -5.15
CA VAL A 105 5.19 -12.26 -3.98
C VAL A 105 4.50 -12.71 -2.71
N LYS A 106 5.27 -13.28 -1.77
CA LYS A 106 4.77 -13.81 -0.50
C LYS A 106 5.42 -13.10 0.67
N ILE A 107 4.62 -12.81 1.70
CA ILE A 107 5.12 -12.45 3.02
C ILE A 107 5.30 -13.73 3.83
N ILE A 108 6.51 -13.95 4.32
CA ILE A 108 6.85 -15.06 5.20
C ILE A 108 7.17 -14.50 6.60
N LYS A 109 6.53 -15.06 7.62
CA LYS A 109 6.79 -14.76 9.03
C LYS A 109 6.78 -16.06 9.83
N ASN A 110 7.84 -16.33 10.60
CA ASN A 110 8.00 -17.57 11.36
C ASN A 110 7.79 -18.81 10.46
N ASP A 111 8.40 -18.84 9.28
CA ASP A 111 8.33 -19.88 8.25
C ASP A 111 6.91 -20.18 7.72
N ARG A 112 5.96 -19.28 7.94
CA ARG A 112 4.60 -19.38 7.42
C ARG A 112 4.32 -18.26 6.42
N VAL A 113 3.67 -18.61 5.32
CA VAL A 113 3.14 -17.62 4.39
C VAL A 113 1.92 -16.94 5.03
N ILE A 114 2.00 -15.62 5.21
CA ILE A 114 0.93 -14.81 5.80
C ILE A 114 -0.02 -14.30 4.72
N ARG A 115 0.54 -13.85 3.59
CA ARG A 115 -0.21 -13.34 2.45
C ARG A 115 0.60 -13.52 1.17
N SER A 116 -0.08 -13.71 0.04
CA SER A 116 0.51 -13.79 -1.29
C SER A 116 -0.26 -12.90 -2.25
N GLU A 117 0.47 -12.24 -3.16
CA GLU A 117 -0.09 -11.40 -4.23
C GLU A 117 0.70 -11.64 -5.52
N PHE A 118 0.01 -11.58 -6.65
CA PHE A 118 0.62 -11.68 -7.98
C PHE A 118 0.58 -10.34 -8.70
N GLY A 119 1.65 -10.02 -9.44
CA GLY A 119 1.69 -8.85 -10.31
C GLY A 119 3.10 -8.38 -10.65
N GLU A 120 3.19 -7.21 -11.29
CA GLU A 120 4.46 -6.60 -11.67
C GLU A 120 5.26 -6.15 -10.43
N LEU A 121 6.34 -6.85 -10.11
CA LEU A 121 7.32 -6.50 -9.09
C LEU A 121 8.33 -5.51 -9.67
N LEU A 122 8.55 -4.40 -8.97
CA LEU A 122 9.58 -3.40 -9.29
C LEU A 122 10.67 -3.40 -8.21
N PHE A 123 11.91 -3.60 -8.63
CA PHE A 123 13.07 -3.49 -7.74
C PHE A 123 13.56 -2.04 -7.66
N CYS A 124 13.82 -1.57 -6.43
CA CYS A 124 14.26 -0.21 -6.12
C CYS A 124 15.58 -0.25 -5.33
N ASP A 125 16.23 0.90 -5.19
CA ASP A 125 17.47 1.03 -4.40
C ASP A 125 17.25 0.87 -2.88
N TYR A 126 16.01 1.06 -2.41
CA TYR A 126 15.61 0.88 -1.01
C TYR A 126 14.92 -0.46 -0.73
N GLY A 127 14.59 -1.25 -1.75
CA GLY A 127 13.85 -2.50 -1.63
C GLY A 127 12.90 -2.75 -2.79
N LEU A 128 11.62 -2.95 -2.53
CA LEU A 128 10.64 -3.45 -3.48
C LEU A 128 9.43 -2.52 -3.60
N SER A 129 8.85 -2.47 -4.80
CA SER A 129 7.66 -1.73 -5.17
C SER A 129 6.82 -2.50 -6.20
N GLY A 130 5.79 -1.88 -6.72
CA GLY A 130 4.85 -2.48 -7.66
C GLY A 130 3.56 -2.93 -6.99
N PRO A 131 2.49 -3.20 -7.76
CA PRO A 131 1.17 -3.52 -7.24
C PRO A 131 1.14 -4.59 -6.13
N PRO A 132 1.79 -5.76 -6.28
CA PRO A 132 1.77 -6.78 -5.24
C PRO A 132 2.43 -6.30 -3.94
N ILE A 133 3.50 -5.51 -4.03
CA ILE A 133 4.18 -4.96 -2.85
C ILE A 133 3.31 -3.94 -2.12
N LEU A 134 2.61 -3.09 -2.86
CA LEU A 134 1.70 -2.10 -2.27
C LEU A 134 0.57 -2.79 -1.52
N GLN A 135 -0.01 -3.86 -2.08
CA GLN A 135 -1.04 -4.67 -1.42
C GLN A 135 -0.54 -5.32 -0.13
N LEU A 136 0.69 -5.85 -0.17
CA LEU A 136 1.27 -6.57 0.95
C LEU A 136 1.73 -5.64 2.09
N SER A 137 1.95 -4.35 1.81
CA SER A 137 2.64 -3.41 2.72
C SER A 137 1.99 -3.25 4.09
N SER A 138 0.65 -3.32 4.18
CA SER A 138 -0.09 -3.24 5.45
C SER A 138 0.09 -4.47 6.35
N SER A 139 0.56 -5.58 5.78
CA SER A 139 0.73 -6.87 6.49
C SER A 139 2.18 -7.15 6.91
N VAL A 140 3.14 -6.26 6.61
CA VAL A 140 4.56 -6.49 6.92
C VAL A 140 5.03 -5.79 8.19
N ASN A 141 6.03 -6.38 8.83
CA ASN A 141 6.85 -5.77 9.87
C ASN A 141 8.31 -6.22 9.73
N GLN A 142 9.22 -5.73 10.57
CA GLN A 142 10.65 -6.02 10.49
C GLN A 142 11.03 -7.50 10.69
N ASN A 143 10.10 -8.34 11.16
CA ASN A 143 10.34 -9.78 11.33
C ASN A 143 9.84 -10.60 10.13
N CYS A 144 9.47 -9.94 9.05
CA CYS A 144 9.01 -10.59 7.83
C CYS A 144 10.14 -10.71 6.80
N VAL A 145 9.98 -11.70 5.93
CA VAL A 145 10.76 -11.88 4.71
C VAL A 145 9.80 -11.82 3.53
N ILE A 146 10.16 -11.08 2.50
CA ILE A 146 9.49 -11.15 1.20
C ILE A 146 10.18 -12.24 0.39
N SER A 147 9.40 -13.19 -0.13
CA SER A 147 9.81 -14.19 -1.10
C SER A 147 9.16 -13.87 -2.44
N ALA A 148 9.95 -13.77 -3.49
CA ALA A 148 9.48 -13.53 -4.84
C ALA A 148 9.77 -14.75 -5.72
N ASP A 149 8.71 -15.34 -6.27
CA ASP A 149 8.79 -16.26 -7.38
C ASP A 149 8.73 -15.46 -8.67
N VAL A 150 9.86 -15.34 -9.36
CA VAL A 150 9.99 -14.50 -10.56
C VAL A 150 9.73 -15.26 -11.87
N MET A 151 9.28 -16.50 -11.78
CA MET A 151 8.78 -17.33 -12.89
C MET A 151 7.56 -18.16 -12.41
N PRO A 152 6.47 -17.52 -11.97
CA PRO A 152 5.35 -18.23 -11.33
C PRO A 152 4.64 -19.23 -12.25
N GLU A 153 4.69 -19.01 -13.55
CA GLU A 153 4.09 -19.87 -14.57
C GLU A 153 4.82 -21.20 -14.80
N TYR A 154 6.04 -21.37 -14.24
CA TYR A 154 6.85 -22.57 -14.43
C TYR A 154 7.15 -23.25 -13.10
N SER A 155 7.05 -24.59 -13.09
CA SER A 155 7.53 -25.41 -11.95
C SER A 155 9.06 -25.48 -11.90
N VAL A 156 9.61 -25.87 -10.75
CA VAL A 156 11.05 -26.09 -10.57
C VAL A 156 11.58 -27.10 -11.60
N GLU A 157 10.85 -28.18 -11.85
CA GLU A 157 11.21 -29.24 -12.80
C GLU A 157 11.28 -28.68 -14.23
N LYS A 158 10.31 -27.81 -14.59
CA LYS A 158 10.28 -27.19 -15.91
C LYS A 158 11.47 -26.26 -16.13
N ILE A 159 11.84 -25.49 -15.11
CA ILE A 159 13.04 -24.60 -15.15
C ILE A 159 14.31 -25.45 -15.29
N ILE A 160 14.41 -26.57 -14.56
CA ILE A 160 15.54 -27.50 -14.70
C ILE A 160 15.62 -28.07 -16.14
N ASP A 161 14.49 -28.41 -16.75
CA ASP A 161 14.45 -28.89 -18.14
C ASP A 161 14.86 -27.81 -19.14
N MET A 162 14.51 -26.53 -18.88
CA MET A 162 15.02 -25.42 -19.69
C MET A 162 16.56 -25.34 -19.58
N PHE A 163 17.12 -25.45 -18.39
CA PHE A 163 18.57 -25.45 -18.20
C PHE A 163 19.25 -26.61 -18.96
N LYS A 164 18.70 -27.84 -18.87
CA LYS A 164 19.25 -29.00 -19.59
C LYS A 164 19.26 -28.78 -21.10
N LYS A 165 18.18 -28.19 -21.65
CA LYS A 165 18.11 -27.84 -23.07
C LYS A 165 19.12 -26.77 -23.45
N ASN A 166 19.32 -25.75 -22.62
CA ASN A 166 20.28 -24.68 -22.87
C ASN A 166 21.74 -25.18 -22.91
N VAL A 167 22.08 -26.17 -22.05
CA VAL A 167 23.41 -26.80 -22.08
C VAL A 167 23.72 -27.47 -23.41
N GLN A 168 22.70 -27.99 -24.09
CA GLN A 168 22.83 -28.68 -25.38
C GLN A 168 22.89 -27.71 -26.57
N ASN A 169 22.65 -26.42 -26.34
CA ASN A 169 22.60 -25.42 -27.41
C ASN A 169 24.01 -25.13 -27.95
N PRO A 170 24.28 -25.38 -29.23
CA PRO A 170 25.62 -25.19 -29.84
C PRO A 170 26.04 -23.73 -29.97
N PHE A 171 25.11 -22.77 -29.84
CA PHE A 171 25.44 -21.34 -29.93
C PHE A 171 26.28 -20.84 -28.75
N TYR A 172 26.34 -21.56 -27.64
CA TYR A 172 27.17 -21.19 -26.50
C TYR A 172 28.48 -21.95 -26.54
N SER A 173 29.52 -21.30 -27.04
CA SER A 173 30.91 -21.84 -27.06
C SER A 173 31.44 -22.03 -25.65
N GLU A 174 31.11 -21.14 -24.72
CA GLU A 174 31.46 -21.22 -23.30
C GLU A 174 30.23 -21.64 -22.48
N LYS A 175 30.37 -22.75 -21.76
CA LYS A 175 29.31 -23.28 -20.90
C LYS A 175 29.48 -22.72 -19.48
N THR A 176 29.01 -21.48 -19.25
CA THR A 176 29.07 -20.76 -17.99
C THR A 176 27.71 -20.55 -17.37
N ALA A 177 27.66 -20.22 -16.06
CA ALA A 177 26.44 -19.88 -15.35
C ALA A 177 25.66 -18.73 -16.03
N GLN A 178 26.38 -17.73 -16.57
CA GLN A 178 25.77 -16.63 -17.31
C GLN A 178 25.02 -17.15 -18.56
N ASN A 179 25.64 -18.01 -19.33
CA ASN A 179 25.04 -18.54 -20.57
C ASN A 179 23.88 -19.49 -20.28
N LEU A 180 23.90 -20.16 -19.10
CA LEU A 180 22.80 -21.00 -18.67
C LEU A 180 21.50 -20.20 -18.39
N ILE A 181 21.63 -19.06 -17.69
CA ILE A 181 20.47 -18.28 -17.22
C ILE A 181 19.93 -17.28 -18.26
N LEU A 182 20.77 -16.83 -19.21
CA LEU A 182 20.44 -15.76 -20.15
C LEU A 182 19.19 -16.03 -21.00
N PRO A 183 18.94 -17.26 -21.51
CA PRO A 183 17.72 -17.55 -22.28
C PRO A 183 16.46 -17.73 -21.42
N VAL A 184 16.58 -17.76 -20.08
CA VAL A 184 15.49 -18.09 -19.15
C VAL A 184 14.91 -16.84 -18.51
N LEU A 185 15.78 -15.87 -18.17
CA LEU A 185 15.40 -14.65 -17.46
C LEU A 185 15.96 -13.39 -18.15
N ASN A 186 15.35 -12.24 -17.86
CA ASN A 186 15.96 -10.96 -18.15
C ASN A 186 17.42 -10.97 -17.71
N LYS A 187 18.33 -10.47 -18.56
CA LYS A 187 19.80 -10.53 -18.37
C LYS A 187 20.21 -10.08 -16.96
N ARG A 188 19.73 -8.90 -16.52
CA ARG A 188 20.14 -8.32 -15.24
C ARG A 188 19.57 -9.12 -14.06
N LEU A 189 18.32 -9.54 -14.13
CA LEU A 189 17.67 -10.37 -13.12
C LEU A 189 18.37 -11.73 -13.00
N GLY A 190 18.61 -12.41 -14.11
CA GLY A 190 19.32 -13.69 -14.14
C GLY A 190 20.72 -13.61 -13.56
N GLN A 191 21.50 -12.58 -13.90
CA GLN A 191 22.84 -12.37 -13.34
C GLN A 191 22.83 -12.20 -11.82
N VAL A 192 21.85 -11.48 -11.28
CA VAL A 192 21.71 -11.29 -9.83
C VAL A 192 21.26 -12.58 -9.15
N ILE A 193 20.37 -13.36 -9.75
CA ILE A 193 19.91 -14.65 -9.20
C ILE A 193 21.06 -15.66 -9.18
N VAL A 194 21.93 -15.70 -10.19
CA VAL A 194 23.14 -16.54 -10.17
C VAL A 194 24.02 -16.18 -8.96
N LYS A 195 24.25 -14.90 -8.70
CA LYS A 195 24.99 -14.43 -7.52
C LYS A 195 24.28 -14.75 -6.20
N TYR A 196 22.96 -14.61 -6.16
CA TYR A 196 22.13 -14.96 -5.01
C TYR A 196 22.24 -16.46 -4.68
N ALA A 197 22.30 -17.31 -5.70
CA ALA A 197 22.54 -18.73 -5.55
C ALA A 197 23.98 -19.11 -5.13
N GLY A 198 24.86 -18.11 -4.94
CA GLY A 198 26.25 -18.32 -4.50
C GLY A 198 27.24 -18.67 -5.62
N TYR A 199 26.85 -18.46 -6.88
CA TYR A 199 27.70 -18.75 -8.04
C TYR A 199 28.29 -17.48 -8.65
N SER A 200 29.47 -17.62 -9.28
CA SER A 200 30.02 -16.61 -10.19
C SER A 200 29.40 -16.76 -11.59
N LEU A 201 29.28 -15.66 -12.31
CA LEU A 201 28.79 -15.68 -13.70
C LEU A 201 29.68 -16.48 -14.63
N SER A 202 30.98 -16.58 -14.32
CA SER A 202 31.98 -17.33 -15.08
C SER A 202 32.12 -18.80 -14.65
N ASP A 203 31.42 -19.21 -13.59
CA ASP A 203 31.49 -20.61 -13.14
C ASP A 203 31.09 -21.58 -14.25
N PRO A 204 31.84 -22.67 -14.47
CA PRO A 204 31.46 -23.71 -15.41
C PRO A 204 30.11 -24.33 -15.04
N ILE A 205 29.31 -24.63 -16.03
CA ILE A 205 27.97 -25.25 -15.82
C ILE A 205 28.08 -26.57 -15.02
N SER A 206 29.19 -27.31 -15.15
CA SER A 206 29.43 -28.53 -14.37
C SER A 206 29.41 -28.31 -12.85
N ASN A 207 29.67 -27.10 -12.40
CA ASN A 207 29.70 -26.73 -10.99
C ASN A 207 28.34 -26.19 -10.49
N ILE A 208 27.36 -26.04 -11.39
CA ILE A 208 26.06 -25.45 -11.08
C ILE A 208 25.03 -26.53 -10.75
N SER A 209 24.46 -26.47 -9.56
CA SER A 209 23.26 -27.27 -9.23
C SER A 209 22.03 -26.64 -9.84
N PHE A 210 21.47 -27.26 -10.90
CA PHE A 210 20.27 -26.77 -11.58
C PHE A 210 19.06 -26.70 -10.65
N SER A 211 18.94 -27.68 -9.75
CA SER A 211 17.85 -27.69 -8.77
C SER A 211 17.96 -26.58 -7.75
N HIS A 212 19.17 -26.23 -7.31
CA HIS A 212 19.40 -25.12 -6.41
C HIS A 212 19.12 -23.77 -7.09
N LEU A 213 19.66 -23.57 -8.29
CA LEU A 213 19.42 -22.35 -9.06
C LEU A 213 17.93 -22.15 -9.39
N ALA A 214 17.24 -23.21 -9.78
CA ALA A 214 15.79 -23.17 -10.05
C ALA A 214 14.99 -22.81 -8.79
N ARG A 215 15.36 -23.33 -7.61
CA ARG A 215 14.72 -22.92 -6.34
C ARG A 215 15.00 -21.45 -6.01
N CYS A 216 16.19 -20.94 -6.29
CA CYS A 216 16.49 -19.52 -6.11
C CYS A 216 15.64 -18.60 -7.00
N ILE A 217 15.26 -19.05 -8.20
CA ILE A 217 14.30 -18.35 -9.07
C ILE A 217 12.89 -18.35 -8.45
N LYS A 218 12.48 -19.44 -7.84
CA LYS A 218 11.15 -19.63 -7.23
C LYS A 218 11.02 -19.03 -5.83
N ASP A 219 12.14 -18.74 -5.17
CA ASP A 219 12.18 -18.26 -3.79
C ASP A 219 13.33 -17.26 -3.60
N PHE A 220 13.20 -16.12 -4.28
CA PHE A 220 14.14 -15.01 -4.17
C PHE A 220 13.76 -14.13 -2.97
N ARG A 221 14.56 -14.20 -1.90
CA ARG A 221 14.20 -13.65 -0.58
C ARG A 221 14.84 -12.32 -0.27
N PHE A 222 14.06 -11.45 0.39
CA PHE A 222 14.45 -10.13 0.86
C PHE A 222 13.98 -9.95 2.31
N LYS A 223 14.90 -9.64 3.22
CA LYS A 223 14.58 -9.35 4.61
C LYS A 223 13.95 -7.96 4.70
N VAL A 224 12.75 -7.86 5.28
CA VAL A 224 12.06 -6.59 5.48
C VAL A 224 12.78 -5.77 6.56
N THR A 225 13.03 -4.50 6.27
CA THR A 225 13.60 -3.52 7.21
C THR A 225 12.57 -2.46 7.61
N GLY A 226 11.43 -2.39 6.92
CA GLY A 226 10.34 -1.47 7.18
C GLY A 226 9.50 -1.19 5.93
N VAL A 227 8.73 -0.13 5.99
CA VAL A 227 7.96 0.41 4.87
C VAL A 227 8.36 1.87 4.61
N GLN A 228 7.95 2.44 3.50
CA GLN A 228 8.16 3.87 3.24
C GLN A 228 7.28 4.73 4.16
N SER A 229 7.57 6.04 4.24
CA SER A 229 6.88 6.98 5.11
C SER A 229 5.47 7.35 4.60
N PHE A 230 4.72 8.07 5.40
CA PHE A 230 3.42 8.64 5.01
C PHE A 230 3.48 9.51 3.74
N GLN A 231 4.62 10.11 3.43
CA GLN A 231 4.80 10.88 2.18
C GLN A 231 4.63 10.02 0.93
N ASN A 232 4.94 8.73 1.03
CA ASN A 232 4.86 7.78 -0.09
C ASN A 232 3.66 6.83 0.03
N ALA A 233 2.95 6.86 1.15
CA ALA A 233 1.78 6.04 1.37
C ALA A 233 0.57 6.62 0.64
N GLN A 234 -0.28 5.74 0.11
CA GLN A 234 -1.55 6.14 -0.49
C GLN A 234 -2.67 6.22 0.56
N VAL A 235 -2.53 5.50 1.67
CA VAL A 235 -3.55 5.33 2.71
C VAL A 235 -2.89 5.29 4.08
N THR A 236 -3.63 5.72 5.09
CA THR A 236 -3.30 5.55 6.51
C THR A 236 -4.00 4.31 7.05
N ALA A 237 -3.25 3.35 7.56
CA ALA A 237 -3.80 2.29 8.42
C ALA A 237 -3.87 2.81 9.86
N GLY A 238 -4.97 2.49 10.56
CA GLY A 238 -5.30 3.12 11.83
C GLY A 238 -6.17 4.36 11.62
N GLY A 239 -6.64 4.94 12.71
CA GLY A 239 -7.56 6.07 12.72
C GLY A 239 -8.36 6.13 14.02
N ILE A 240 -9.41 6.92 14.06
CA ILE A 240 -10.33 6.95 15.19
C ILE A 240 -11.10 5.63 15.27
N GLU A 241 -11.10 5.00 16.45
CA GLU A 241 -11.76 3.70 16.66
C GLU A 241 -13.24 3.75 16.27
N THR A 242 -13.65 2.87 15.38
CA THR A 242 -14.99 2.81 14.80
C THR A 242 -16.09 2.51 15.81
N LYS A 243 -15.79 1.88 16.93
CA LYS A 243 -16.76 1.57 18.00
C LYS A 243 -17.47 2.80 18.58
N TYR A 244 -16.85 3.98 18.44
CA TYR A 244 -17.42 5.24 18.90
C TYR A 244 -18.44 5.84 17.92
N PHE A 245 -18.65 5.23 16.77
CA PHE A 245 -19.56 5.71 15.75
C PHE A 245 -20.66 4.68 15.47
N ASP A 246 -21.82 5.15 15.10
CA ASP A 246 -22.88 4.29 14.61
C ASP A 246 -22.55 3.86 13.17
N ASN A 247 -22.60 2.58 12.89
CA ASN A 247 -22.18 1.99 11.61
C ASN A 247 -23.17 2.23 10.45
N LYS A 248 -24.36 2.74 10.74
CA LYS A 248 -25.37 3.06 9.72
C LYS A 248 -25.41 4.55 9.40
N THR A 249 -25.14 5.38 10.40
CA THR A 249 -25.29 6.84 10.30
C THR A 249 -23.97 7.59 10.35
N MET A 250 -22.87 6.95 10.73
CA MET A 250 -21.56 7.58 11.00
C MET A 250 -21.60 8.66 12.09
N GLN A 251 -22.69 8.73 12.88
CA GLN A 251 -22.80 9.66 14.00
C GLN A 251 -22.00 9.16 15.21
N SER A 252 -21.34 10.07 15.89
CA SER A 252 -20.66 9.80 17.16
C SER A 252 -21.67 9.31 18.22
N ARG A 253 -21.31 8.26 18.95
CA ARG A 253 -22.04 7.78 20.14
C ARG A 253 -21.74 8.62 21.39
N LEU A 254 -20.73 9.49 21.34
CA LEU A 254 -20.33 10.35 22.45
C LEU A 254 -20.92 11.75 22.39
N VAL A 255 -21.12 12.28 21.18
CA VAL A 255 -21.58 13.65 20.96
C VAL A 255 -22.66 13.66 19.88
N ASN A 256 -23.85 14.10 20.25
CA ASN A 256 -24.97 14.20 19.30
C ASN A 256 -24.70 15.26 18.23
N GLY A 257 -25.01 14.96 16.96
CA GLY A 257 -24.78 15.86 15.83
C GLY A 257 -23.33 15.89 15.33
N LEU A 258 -22.39 15.14 15.96
CA LEU A 258 -21.03 14.97 15.47
C LEU A 258 -20.92 13.70 14.61
N TYR A 259 -20.36 13.84 13.41
CA TYR A 259 -20.13 12.74 12.48
C TYR A 259 -18.64 12.67 12.09
N ALA A 260 -18.17 11.48 11.75
CA ALA A 260 -16.87 11.29 11.12
C ALA A 260 -16.99 10.32 9.94
N ILE A 261 -16.36 10.67 8.81
CA ILE A 261 -16.47 9.92 7.56
C ILE A 261 -15.11 9.76 6.87
N GLY A 262 -15.00 8.73 6.05
CA GLY A 262 -13.79 8.45 5.28
C GLY A 262 -12.63 7.94 6.12
N GLU A 263 -11.41 8.24 5.69
CA GLU A 263 -10.17 7.67 6.19
C GLU A 263 -9.77 8.13 7.61
N ILE A 264 -10.45 9.15 8.16
CA ILE A 264 -10.21 9.55 9.56
C ILE A 264 -10.64 8.46 10.55
N LEU A 265 -11.53 7.57 10.15
CA LEU A 265 -11.92 6.38 10.91
C LEU A 265 -10.91 5.25 10.68
N ASP A 266 -10.72 4.38 11.68
CA ASP A 266 -9.86 3.19 11.58
C ASP A 266 -10.47 2.14 10.64
N ILE A 267 -10.52 2.52 9.35
CA ILE A 267 -10.94 1.66 8.23
C ILE A 267 -10.05 1.98 7.04
N HIS A 268 -9.33 0.97 6.57
CA HIS A 268 -8.59 1.03 5.33
C HIS A 268 -8.77 -0.28 4.55
N GLY A 269 -8.88 -0.18 3.25
CA GLY A 269 -8.99 -1.30 2.33
C GLY A 269 -7.74 -1.48 1.49
N ASP A 270 -7.70 -2.56 0.74
CA ASP A 270 -6.66 -2.86 -0.23
C ASP A 270 -6.62 -1.83 -1.38
N CYS A 271 -5.59 -1.87 -2.21
CA CYS A 271 -5.50 -1.13 -3.46
C CYS A 271 -6.62 -1.57 -4.43
N GLY A 272 -7.22 -0.64 -5.19
CA GLY A 272 -8.29 -0.97 -6.13
C GLY A 272 -9.57 -0.17 -5.95
N GLY A 273 -9.50 0.99 -5.29
CA GLY A 273 -10.64 1.92 -5.15
C GLY A 273 -11.48 1.74 -3.89
N TYR A 274 -11.20 0.73 -3.06
CA TYR A 274 -11.96 0.47 -1.83
C TYR A 274 -11.95 1.66 -0.86
N ASN A 275 -10.84 2.37 -0.73
CA ASN A 275 -10.70 3.52 0.17
C ASN A 275 -11.54 4.72 -0.31
N LEU A 276 -11.57 4.98 -1.62
CA LEU A 276 -12.46 5.99 -2.20
C LEU A 276 -13.93 5.58 -2.07
N GLN A 277 -14.25 4.31 -2.31
CA GLN A 277 -15.61 3.81 -2.12
C GLN A 277 -16.06 3.95 -0.66
N TRP A 278 -15.18 3.67 0.31
CA TRP A 278 -15.46 3.90 1.72
C TRP A 278 -15.74 5.36 2.03
N ALA A 279 -14.91 6.28 1.50
CA ALA A 279 -15.12 7.72 1.70
C ALA A 279 -16.50 8.18 1.20
N PHE A 280 -16.91 7.78 -0.01
CA PHE A 280 -18.22 8.10 -0.57
C PHE A 280 -19.36 7.41 0.18
N SER A 281 -19.24 6.13 0.53
CA SER A 281 -20.30 5.39 1.21
C SER A 281 -20.56 5.90 2.61
N SER A 282 -19.51 6.21 3.37
CA SER A 282 -19.63 6.79 4.71
C SER A 282 -20.23 8.21 4.67
N ALA A 283 -19.84 9.01 3.67
CA ALA A 283 -20.40 10.34 3.45
C ALA A 283 -21.91 10.27 3.11
N TYR A 284 -22.31 9.34 2.23
CA TYR A 284 -23.72 9.12 1.91
C TYR A 284 -24.54 8.72 3.13
N SER A 285 -24.02 7.80 3.95
CA SER A 285 -24.70 7.35 5.18
C SER A 285 -24.92 8.50 6.16
N ALA A 286 -23.91 9.35 6.37
CA ALA A 286 -24.01 10.53 7.21
C ALA A 286 -25.01 11.55 6.65
N ALA A 287 -24.92 11.87 5.37
CA ALA A 287 -25.80 12.83 4.72
C ALA A 287 -27.27 12.41 4.76
N LYS A 288 -27.56 11.11 4.59
CA LYS A 288 -28.90 10.56 4.69
C LYS A 288 -29.49 10.76 6.09
N ASP A 289 -28.77 10.37 7.14
CA ASP A 289 -29.22 10.55 8.53
C ASP A 289 -29.42 12.01 8.90
N ILE A 290 -28.49 12.89 8.48
CA ILE A 290 -28.60 14.34 8.69
C ILE A 290 -29.83 14.90 8.01
N SER A 291 -30.11 14.52 6.78
CA SER A 291 -31.29 14.98 6.03
C SER A 291 -32.59 14.53 6.66
N GLU A 292 -32.65 13.32 7.23
CA GLU A 292 -33.84 12.80 7.95
C GLU A 292 -34.08 13.56 9.27
N LYS A 293 -33.05 14.00 9.96
CA LYS A 293 -33.14 14.76 11.23
C LYS A 293 -33.46 16.23 11.05
N LEU A 294 -33.18 16.81 9.89
CA LEU A 294 -33.47 18.22 9.59
C LEU A 294 -34.87 18.43 8.95
N ARG A 295 -35.59 17.38 8.63
CA ARG A 295 -36.97 17.40 8.18
C ARG A 295 -37.93 17.47 9.36
#